data_a65ceaa145ca6b977bb92e5d68e3bb3b
#
_entry.id   a65ceaa145ca6b977bb92e5d68e3bb3b
#
_cell.length_a   1.000
_cell.length_b   1.000
_cell.length_c   1.000
_cell.angle_alpha   90.00
_cell.angle_beta   90.00
_cell.angle_gamma   90.00
#
_symmetry.space_group_name_H-M   'P 1'
#
loop_
_entity.id
_entity.type
_entity.pdbx_description
1 polymer ?
#
loop_
_entity_poly.entity_id
_entity_poly.type
_entity_poly.pdbx_seq_one_letter_code
_entity_poly.pdbx_strand_id
1 'polypeptide(L)'
;REKMDKLPTINRSLDDFVKLTPMSSGKNFGGVSYRFNNVTVDGASFNNSFGLASALGASGTEPISLEALEQVQVMIAPFDVRNGGFTGAGINSVTKSGSNEFHASVYMYTKSPSMMGYRVKDETIGVSEFSNHQYGISLSGPIIKNKLFFFINGEMDRQEEPISYTTANSAADATV
;
A
#
# COMPACT_ATOMS: atom_id res chain seq x y z
N ARG A 1 9.64 12.03 2.26
CA ARG A 1 8.89 12.10 1.01
C ARG A 1 9.77 11.99 -0.24
N GLU A 2 10.76 12.83 -0.42
CA GLU A 2 11.62 12.81 -1.62
C GLU A 2 12.19 11.41 -1.94
N LYS A 3 12.48 10.61 -0.92
CA LYS A 3 12.92 9.22 -1.10
C LYS A 3 11.78 8.32 -1.56
N MET A 4 10.56 8.53 -1.07
CA MET A 4 9.39 7.74 -1.48
C MET A 4 9.05 7.95 -2.95
N ASP A 5 9.13 9.19 -3.42
CA ASP A 5 8.84 9.53 -4.82
C ASP A 5 9.86 8.96 -5.83
N LYS A 6 11.07 8.62 -5.36
CA LYS A 6 12.15 8.05 -6.17
C LYS A 6 12.23 6.51 -6.13
N LEU A 7 11.50 5.88 -5.22
CA LEU A 7 11.52 4.42 -5.10
C LEU A 7 10.57 3.78 -6.12
N PRO A 8 11.01 2.71 -6.80
CA PRO A 8 10.14 1.98 -7.71
C PRO A 8 9.05 1.27 -6.91
N THR A 9 7.81 1.50 -7.26
CA THR A 9 6.65 0.82 -6.71
C THR A 9 5.85 0.14 -7.81
N ILE A 10 5.29 -1.02 -7.53
CA ILE A 10 4.47 -1.75 -8.50
C ILE A 10 3.01 -1.33 -8.39
N ASN A 11 2.51 -1.22 -7.17
CA ASN A 11 1.10 -0.93 -6.90
C ASN A 11 0.88 0.43 -6.24
N ARG A 12 1.92 1.23 -6.03
CA ARG A 12 1.88 2.50 -5.29
C ARG A 12 1.21 2.35 -3.91
N SER A 13 1.49 1.25 -3.26
CA SER A 13 0.93 0.90 -1.97
C SER A 13 1.92 1.17 -0.84
N LEU A 14 1.39 1.38 0.37
CA LEU A 14 2.23 1.43 1.58
C LEU A 14 3.03 0.13 1.74
N ASP A 15 2.44 -0.99 1.35
CA ASP A 15 3.07 -2.32 1.38
C ASP A 15 4.35 -2.39 0.54
N ASP A 16 4.38 -1.73 -0.63
CA ASP A 16 5.56 -1.69 -1.48
C ASP A 16 6.77 -1.03 -0.80
N PHE A 17 6.54 0.00 0.01
CA PHE A 17 7.60 0.66 0.77
C PHE A 17 8.03 -0.15 1.99
N VAL A 18 7.08 -0.76 2.64
CA VAL A 18 7.32 -1.56 3.84
C VAL A 18 8.15 -2.81 3.50
N LYS A 19 7.95 -3.40 2.33
CA LYS A 19 8.76 -4.52 1.79
C LYS A 19 10.24 -4.17 1.57
N LEU A 20 10.59 -2.92 1.41
CA LEU A 20 11.98 -2.48 1.27
C LEU A 20 12.73 -2.44 2.61
N THR A 21 12.03 -2.63 3.71
CA THR A 21 12.64 -2.67 5.04
C THR A 21 13.47 -3.94 5.20
N PRO A 22 14.68 -3.87 5.77
CA PRO A 22 15.46 -5.05 6.12
C PRO A 22 14.65 -6.02 6.99
N MET A 23 14.86 -7.32 6.84
CA MET A 23 14.15 -8.39 7.56
C MET A 23 12.66 -8.51 7.18
N SER A 24 12.19 -7.87 6.12
CA SER A 24 10.86 -8.10 5.57
C SER A 24 10.85 -9.31 4.63
N SER A 25 9.78 -10.09 4.66
CA SER A 25 9.46 -11.13 3.69
C SER A 25 7.99 -10.99 3.32
N GLY A 26 7.72 -10.26 2.22
CA GLY A 26 6.38 -9.81 1.89
C GLY A 26 5.83 -8.87 2.97
N LYS A 27 4.71 -9.23 3.57
CA LYS A 27 4.08 -8.48 4.68
C LYS A 27 4.57 -8.91 6.08
N ASN A 28 5.44 -9.93 6.15
CA ASN A 28 5.97 -10.48 7.41
C ASN A 28 7.29 -9.81 7.78
N PHE A 29 7.55 -9.63 9.07
CA PHE A 29 8.75 -9.00 9.58
C PHE A 29 9.42 -9.86 10.65
N GLY A 30 10.74 -10.01 10.54
CA GLY A 30 11.52 -10.78 11.52
C GLY A 30 11.05 -12.22 11.69
N GLY A 31 10.47 -12.85 10.65
CA GLY A 31 9.89 -14.19 10.72
C GLY A 31 8.50 -14.27 11.39
N VAL A 32 7.94 -13.13 11.83
CA VAL A 32 6.62 -13.07 12.46
C VAL A 32 5.55 -12.75 11.42
N SER A 33 4.38 -13.39 11.56
CA SER A 33 3.25 -13.17 10.65
C SER A 33 2.78 -11.71 10.66
N TYR A 34 2.37 -11.21 9.49
CA TYR A 34 1.81 -9.87 9.30
C TYR A 34 0.64 -9.52 10.23
N ARG A 35 -0.07 -10.53 10.75
CA ARG A 35 -1.19 -10.36 11.70
C ARG A 35 -0.78 -9.71 13.02
N PHE A 36 0.49 -9.81 13.35
CA PHE A 36 1.07 -9.26 14.58
C PHE A 36 1.78 -7.92 14.36
N ASN A 37 1.63 -7.33 13.17
CA ASN A 37 2.08 -5.96 12.93
C ASN A 37 1.08 -4.96 13.49
N ASN A 38 1.57 -3.80 13.90
CA ASN A 38 0.74 -2.66 14.29
C ASN A 38 0.91 -1.55 13.26
N VAL A 39 -0.18 -1.14 12.62
CA VAL A 39 -0.19 -0.02 11.70
C VAL A 39 -0.91 1.16 12.36
N THR A 40 -0.22 2.27 12.44
CA THR A 40 -0.76 3.52 12.97
C THR A 40 -0.66 4.62 11.94
N VAL A 41 -1.68 5.46 11.89
CA VAL A 41 -1.70 6.69 11.10
C VAL A 41 -2.01 7.85 12.03
N ASP A 42 -1.10 8.81 12.11
CA ASP A 42 -1.16 9.94 13.05
C ASP A 42 -1.44 9.52 14.50
N GLY A 43 -0.90 8.36 14.89
CA GLY A 43 -1.08 7.77 16.22
C GLY A 43 -2.37 6.96 16.40
N ALA A 44 -3.32 7.00 15.46
CA ALA A 44 -4.50 6.12 15.48
C ALA A 44 -4.16 4.73 14.95
N SER A 45 -4.58 3.68 15.66
CA SER A 45 -4.35 2.29 15.24
C SER A 45 -5.38 1.86 14.20
N PHE A 46 -4.88 1.28 13.10
CA PHE A 46 -5.68 0.73 12.00
C PHE A 46 -5.66 -0.80 11.96
N ASN A 47 -5.35 -1.43 13.06
CA ASN A 47 -5.28 -2.88 13.14
C ASN A 47 -6.67 -3.52 13.06
N ASN A 48 -6.72 -4.68 12.39
CA ASN A 48 -7.88 -5.54 12.48
C ASN A 48 -7.83 -6.32 13.80
N SER A 49 -8.74 -6.03 14.73
CA SER A 49 -8.81 -6.65 16.05
C SER A 49 -9.01 -8.17 16.02
N PHE A 50 -9.52 -8.71 14.92
CA PHE A 50 -9.74 -10.16 14.76
C PHE A 50 -8.56 -10.87 14.08
N GLY A 51 -7.54 -10.14 13.60
CA GLY A 51 -6.37 -10.71 12.94
C GLY A 51 -6.68 -11.45 11.63
N LEU A 52 -7.84 -11.24 11.03
CA LEU A 52 -8.29 -11.93 9.83
C LEU A 52 -7.78 -11.29 8.54
N ALA A 53 -7.40 -10.02 8.59
CA ALA A 53 -6.88 -9.28 7.45
C ALA A 53 -5.61 -8.51 7.83
N SER A 54 -4.79 -8.20 6.83
CA SER A 54 -3.64 -7.31 7.00
C SER A 54 -4.13 -5.89 7.22
N ALA A 55 -3.57 -5.20 8.21
CA ALA A 55 -3.77 -3.76 8.39
C ALA A 55 -3.18 -2.92 7.23
N LEU A 56 -2.30 -3.52 6.43
CA LEU A 56 -1.71 -2.93 5.21
C LEU A 56 -2.59 -3.11 3.96
N GLY A 57 -3.86 -3.34 4.13
CA GLY A 57 -4.80 -3.63 3.05
C GLY A 57 -4.94 -5.14 2.79
N ALA A 58 -6.17 -5.60 2.77
CA ALA A 58 -6.53 -6.90 2.23
C ALA A 58 -6.90 -6.70 0.77
N SER A 59 -6.23 -7.38 -0.14
CA SER A 59 -6.61 -7.41 -1.56
C SER A 59 -6.79 -6.02 -2.21
N GLY A 60 -5.74 -5.19 -2.19
CA GLY A 60 -5.71 -3.96 -3.01
C GLY A 60 -6.39 -2.74 -2.41
N THR A 61 -7.04 -2.83 -1.26
CA THR A 61 -7.56 -1.65 -0.56
C THR A 61 -6.53 -1.13 0.43
N GLU A 62 -5.91 -0.02 0.11
CA GLU A 62 -5.00 0.67 1.03
C GLU A 62 -5.79 1.45 2.08
N PRO A 63 -5.39 1.40 3.37
CA PRO A 63 -6.09 2.12 4.43
C PRO A 63 -5.98 3.65 4.26
N ILE A 64 -4.97 4.11 3.53
CA ILE A 64 -4.74 5.52 3.26
C ILE A 64 -3.96 5.67 1.95
N SER A 65 -4.32 6.70 1.17
CA SER A 65 -3.61 7.04 -0.05
C SER A 65 -2.14 7.38 0.24
N LEU A 66 -1.24 6.84 -0.59
CA LEU A 66 0.19 7.16 -0.52
C LEU A 66 0.44 8.67 -0.69
N GLU A 67 -0.38 9.34 -1.50
CA GLU A 67 -0.28 10.78 -1.70
C GLU A 67 -0.63 11.58 -0.44
N ALA A 68 -1.41 11.03 0.47
CA ALA A 68 -1.71 11.65 1.76
C ALA A 68 -0.57 11.53 2.76
N LEU A 69 0.40 10.63 2.53
CA LEU A 69 1.48 10.37 3.48
C LEU A 69 2.66 11.33 3.27
N GLU A 70 3.17 11.85 4.37
CA GLU A 70 4.41 12.61 4.42
C GLU A 70 5.59 11.71 4.79
N GLN A 71 5.40 10.86 5.80
CA GLN A 71 6.44 9.98 6.31
C GLN A 71 5.87 8.61 6.68
N VAL A 72 6.66 7.58 6.43
CA VAL A 72 6.42 6.22 6.90
C VAL A 72 7.65 5.76 7.67
N GLN A 73 7.46 5.27 8.87
CA GLN A 73 8.49 4.70 9.73
C GLN A 73 8.14 3.26 10.05
N VAL A 74 9.07 2.36 9.78
CA VAL A 74 8.95 0.94 10.14
C VAL A 74 9.91 0.64 11.28
N MET A 75 9.38 0.09 12.36
CA MET A 75 10.14 -0.27 13.56
C MET A 75 10.04 -1.77 13.78
N ILE A 76 11.18 -2.43 13.89
CA ILE A 76 11.26 -3.85 14.23
C ILE A 76 11.92 -3.96 15.60
N ALA A 77 11.24 -4.60 16.55
CA ALA A 77 11.73 -4.78 17.92
C ALA A 77 12.22 -3.48 18.61
N PRO A 78 11.38 -2.43 18.72
CA PRO A 78 11.78 -1.21 19.41
C PRO A 78 11.97 -1.46 20.91
N PHE A 79 12.98 -0.83 21.51
CA PHE A 79 13.20 -0.89 22.95
C PHE A 79 12.38 0.15 23.73
N ASP A 80 11.70 1.06 23.04
CA ASP A 80 10.89 2.10 23.68
C ASP A 80 9.52 1.52 24.09
N VAL A 81 9.23 1.60 25.39
CA VAL A 81 7.98 1.11 26.00
C VAL A 81 6.70 1.79 25.47
N ARG A 82 6.84 2.96 24.82
CA ARG A 82 5.72 3.66 24.17
C ARG A 82 5.27 2.97 22.88
N ASN A 83 6.16 2.19 22.29
CA ASN A 83 5.89 1.44 21.07
C ASN A 83 5.50 0.01 21.44
N GLY A 84 4.21 -0.24 21.60
CA GLY A 84 3.68 -1.54 21.98
C GLY A 84 2.57 -2.01 21.03
N GLY A 85 1.93 -3.12 21.41
CA GLY A 85 0.79 -3.68 20.67
C GLY A 85 1.15 -4.52 19.45
N PHE A 86 2.43 -4.91 19.28
CA PHE A 86 2.88 -5.77 18.20
C PHE A 86 4.06 -6.66 18.63
N THR A 87 4.20 -7.78 17.93
CA THR A 87 5.37 -8.68 18.04
C THR A 87 6.11 -8.81 16.70
N GLY A 88 5.51 -8.33 15.62
CA GLY A 88 6.11 -8.21 14.29
C GLY A 88 6.78 -6.83 14.11
N ALA A 89 6.19 -6.00 13.28
CA ALA A 89 6.65 -4.63 13.08
C ALA A 89 5.61 -3.59 13.50
N GLY A 90 6.07 -2.45 14.01
CA GLY A 90 5.28 -1.23 14.13
C GLY A 90 5.49 -0.36 12.90
N ILE A 91 4.41 -0.07 12.18
CA ILE A 91 4.41 0.77 10.99
C ILE A 91 3.67 2.05 11.35
N ASN A 92 4.41 3.14 11.47
CA ASN A 92 3.84 4.44 11.81
C ASN A 92 3.89 5.36 10.59
N SER A 93 2.73 5.81 10.18
CA SER A 93 2.54 6.72 9.06
C SER A 93 2.08 8.08 9.57
N VAL A 94 2.64 9.13 8.99
CA VAL A 94 2.26 10.51 9.29
C VAL A 94 1.68 11.11 8.03
N THR A 95 0.50 11.73 8.15
CA THR A 95 -0.15 12.39 7.03
C THR A 95 0.45 13.77 6.76
N LYS A 96 0.30 14.22 5.52
CA LYS A 96 0.68 15.58 5.13
C LYS A 96 -0.15 16.62 5.87
N SER A 97 0.47 17.71 6.20
CA SER A 97 -0.20 18.94 6.66
C SER A 97 -0.16 20.02 5.58
N GLY A 98 -1.03 21.02 5.71
CA GLY A 98 -0.96 22.21 4.87
C GLY A 98 0.24 23.09 5.24
N SER A 99 0.60 23.97 4.33
CA SER A 99 1.67 24.96 4.50
C SER A 99 1.16 26.37 4.23
N ASN A 100 2.06 27.37 4.27
CA ASN A 100 1.71 28.74 3.91
C ASN A 100 1.52 28.95 2.39
N GLU A 101 1.78 27.96 1.59
CA GLU A 101 1.62 27.95 0.14
C GLU A 101 0.49 27.00 -0.26
N PHE A 102 -0.25 27.36 -1.29
CA PHE A 102 -1.24 26.47 -1.86
C PHE A 102 -0.56 25.44 -2.76
N HIS A 103 -0.85 24.19 -2.49
CA HIS A 103 -0.44 23.07 -3.32
C HIS A 103 -1.67 22.28 -3.75
N ALA A 104 -1.74 21.98 -5.04
CA ALA A 104 -2.76 21.13 -5.61
C ALA A 104 -2.09 20.07 -6.49
N SER A 105 -2.53 18.82 -6.41
CA SER A 105 -2.12 17.79 -7.34
C SER A 105 -3.31 16.96 -7.79
N VAL A 106 -3.31 16.57 -9.05
CA VAL A 106 -4.25 15.63 -9.64
C VAL A 106 -3.42 14.55 -10.31
N TYR A 107 -3.76 13.30 -10.08
CA TYR A 107 -3.05 12.19 -10.67
C TYR A 107 -4.01 11.10 -11.12
N MET A 108 -3.56 10.38 -12.14
CA MET A 108 -4.24 9.21 -12.68
C MET A 108 -3.19 8.14 -12.97
N TYR A 109 -3.43 6.96 -12.48
CA TYR A 109 -2.63 5.77 -12.79
C TYR A 109 -3.51 4.72 -13.43
N THR A 110 -3.00 4.12 -14.48
CA THR A 110 -3.67 3.03 -15.19
C THR A 110 -2.69 1.89 -15.38
N LYS A 111 -3.13 0.68 -15.12
CA LYS A 111 -2.37 -0.54 -15.34
C LYS A 111 -3.25 -1.56 -16.03
N SER A 112 -2.79 -2.08 -17.15
CA SER A 112 -3.51 -3.07 -17.96
C SER A 112 -2.54 -4.11 -18.53
N PRO A 113 -3.02 -5.28 -18.96
CA PRO A 113 -2.18 -6.30 -19.58
C PRO A 113 -1.39 -5.79 -20.76
N SER A 114 -1.96 -4.88 -21.58
CA SER A 114 -1.30 -4.31 -22.75
C SER A 114 -0.03 -3.49 -22.44
N MET A 115 0.14 -3.05 -21.18
CA MET A 115 1.32 -2.33 -20.70
C MET A 115 2.41 -3.26 -20.18
N MET A 116 2.15 -4.57 -20.13
CA MET A 116 3.11 -5.58 -19.66
C MET A 116 3.78 -6.26 -20.85
N GLY A 117 5.04 -6.66 -20.67
CA GLY A 117 5.73 -7.48 -21.66
C GLY A 117 5.19 -8.93 -21.63
N TYR A 118 4.89 -9.47 -22.81
CA TYR A 118 4.40 -10.85 -22.96
C TYR A 118 5.49 -11.87 -23.25
N ARG A 119 6.74 -11.44 -23.43
CA ARG A 119 7.84 -12.31 -23.82
C ARG A 119 8.93 -12.31 -22.75
N VAL A 120 9.29 -13.52 -22.30
CA VAL A 120 10.47 -13.76 -21.50
C VAL A 120 11.34 -14.74 -22.27
N LYS A 121 12.50 -14.27 -22.79
CA LYS A 121 13.31 -14.95 -23.79
C LYS A 121 12.49 -15.28 -25.05
N ASP A 122 12.35 -16.56 -25.38
CA ASP A 122 11.59 -17.01 -26.56
C ASP A 122 10.20 -17.56 -26.24
N GLU A 123 9.80 -17.46 -24.96
CA GLU A 123 8.50 -17.99 -24.49
C GLU A 123 7.50 -16.86 -24.29
N THR A 124 6.28 -17.07 -24.80
CA THR A 124 5.17 -16.14 -24.61
C THR A 124 4.41 -16.52 -23.35
N ILE A 125 4.39 -15.64 -22.38
CA ILE A 125 3.67 -15.83 -21.12
C ILE A 125 2.23 -15.34 -21.32
N GLY A 126 1.25 -16.18 -21.02
CA GLY A 126 -0.15 -15.79 -20.95
C GLY A 126 -0.35 -14.84 -19.75
N VAL A 127 -0.76 -13.62 -20.04
CA VAL A 127 -1.11 -12.65 -19.00
C VAL A 127 -2.63 -12.66 -18.85
N SER A 128 -3.10 -12.91 -17.63
CA SER A 128 -4.53 -12.82 -17.30
C SER A 128 -5.04 -11.40 -17.51
N GLU A 129 -6.28 -11.26 -17.91
CA GLU A 129 -6.92 -9.95 -18.03
C GLU A 129 -7.06 -9.33 -16.63
N PHE A 130 -6.58 -8.13 -16.45
CA PHE A 130 -6.78 -7.32 -15.26
C PHE A 130 -6.87 -5.85 -15.66
N SER A 131 -7.52 -5.06 -14.86
CA SER A 131 -7.60 -3.61 -15.05
C SER A 131 -7.51 -2.92 -13.69
N ASN A 132 -6.62 -1.95 -13.58
CA ASN A 132 -6.50 -1.12 -12.40
C ASN A 132 -6.49 0.35 -12.82
N HIS A 133 -7.40 1.13 -12.28
CA HIS A 133 -7.52 2.56 -12.49
C HIS A 133 -7.56 3.27 -11.15
N GLN A 134 -6.58 4.12 -10.90
CA GLN A 134 -6.47 4.92 -9.70
C GLN A 134 -6.52 6.41 -10.07
N TYR A 135 -7.42 7.12 -9.46
CA TYR A 135 -7.59 8.57 -9.64
C TYR A 135 -7.48 9.26 -8.29
N GLY A 136 -6.76 10.36 -8.24
CA GLY A 136 -6.65 11.08 -7.00
C GLY A 136 -6.49 12.57 -7.19
N ILE A 137 -6.92 13.29 -6.15
CA ILE A 137 -6.77 14.74 -6.04
C ILE A 137 -6.29 15.07 -4.63
N SER A 138 -5.35 15.99 -4.52
CA SER A 138 -4.98 16.56 -3.23
C SER A 138 -4.94 18.08 -3.31
N LEU A 139 -5.32 18.72 -2.22
CA LEU A 139 -5.32 20.16 -2.07
C LEU A 139 -4.88 20.52 -0.66
N SER A 140 -3.94 21.44 -0.54
CA SER A 140 -3.47 21.94 0.75
C SER A 140 -3.16 23.43 0.68
N GLY A 141 -3.21 24.09 1.83
CA GLY A 141 -2.88 25.51 1.91
C GLY A 141 -3.24 26.14 3.25
N PRO A 142 -3.00 27.46 3.38
CA PRO A 142 -3.36 28.20 4.57
C PRO A 142 -4.82 28.66 4.54
N ILE A 143 -5.55 28.43 5.63
CA ILE A 143 -6.80 29.14 5.90
C ILE A 143 -6.45 30.50 6.51
N ILE A 144 -5.52 30.50 7.48
CA ILE A 144 -4.95 31.69 8.07
C ILE A 144 -3.43 31.54 8.02
N LYS A 145 -2.73 32.42 7.34
CA LYS A 145 -1.28 32.36 7.22
C LYS A 145 -0.60 32.28 8.59
N ASN A 146 0.35 31.36 8.70
CA ASN A 146 1.13 31.07 9.91
C ASN A 146 0.33 30.54 11.12
N LYS A 147 -0.98 30.27 10.98
CA LYS A 147 -1.81 29.84 12.11
C LYS A 147 -2.66 28.61 11.83
N LEU A 148 -3.34 28.60 10.69
CA LEU A 148 -4.31 27.54 10.39
C LEU A 148 -4.14 27.06 8.95
N PHE A 149 -3.96 25.77 8.80
CA PHE A 149 -3.74 25.11 7.53
C PHE A 149 -4.79 24.04 7.30
N PHE A 150 -4.97 23.66 6.05
CA PHE A 150 -5.79 22.52 5.69
C PHE A 150 -5.04 21.61 4.71
N PHE A 151 -5.39 20.34 4.74
CA PHE A 151 -5.01 19.33 3.76
C PHE A 151 -6.22 18.45 3.47
N ILE A 152 -6.55 18.29 2.20
CA ILE A 152 -7.64 17.43 1.72
C ILE A 152 -7.05 16.49 0.67
N ASN A 153 -7.34 15.21 0.81
CA ASN A 153 -6.99 14.19 -0.18
C ASN A 153 -8.20 13.31 -0.47
N GLY A 154 -8.43 13.02 -1.74
CA GLY A 154 -9.44 12.07 -2.19
C GLY A 154 -8.84 11.16 -3.24
N GLU A 155 -9.04 9.86 -3.09
CA GLU A 155 -8.58 8.84 -4.01
C GLU A 155 -9.71 7.86 -4.31
N MET A 156 -9.79 7.44 -5.57
CA MET A 156 -10.68 6.39 -6.03
C MET A 156 -9.84 5.33 -6.75
N ASP A 157 -9.91 4.12 -6.27
CA ASP A 157 -9.27 2.95 -6.87
C ASP A 157 -10.33 1.98 -7.39
N ARG A 158 -10.19 1.60 -8.67
CA ARG A 158 -11.02 0.58 -9.30
C ARG A 158 -10.14 -0.51 -9.85
N GLN A 159 -10.21 -1.67 -9.22
CA GLN A 159 -9.44 -2.84 -9.57
C GLN A 159 -10.37 -3.97 -10.03
N GLU A 160 -10.05 -4.53 -11.18
CA GLU A 160 -10.72 -5.70 -11.73
C GLU A 160 -9.67 -6.79 -11.93
N GLU A 161 -9.84 -7.91 -11.22
CA GLU A 161 -8.95 -9.07 -11.32
C GLU A 161 -9.76 -10.30 -11.73
N PRO A 162 -9.23 -11.16 -12.62
CA PRO A 162 -9.90 -12.38 -12.98
C PRO A 162 -9.92 -13.34 -11.78
N ILE A 163 -11.08 -13.89 -11.51
CA ILE A 163 -11.21 -14.95 -10.52
C ILE A 163 -10.90 -16.27 -11.21
N SER A 164 -9.77 -16.88 -10.90
CA SER A 164 -9.46 -18.23 -11.37
C SER A 164 -10.08 -19.27 -10.45
N TYR A 165 -11.06 -19.99 -10.97
CA TYR A 165 -11.59 -21.17 -10.31
C TYR A 165 -10.82 -22.41 -10.78
N THR A 166 -10.09 -23.04 -9.86
CA THR A 166 -9.59 -24.39 -10.09
C THR A 166 -10.70 -25.34 -9.68
N THR A 167 -11.47 -25.87 -10.63
CA THR A 167 -12.40 -26.96 -10.33
C THR A 167 -11.61 -28.20 -10.02
N ALA A 168 -11.93 -28.87 -8.91
CA ALA A 168 -11.26 -30.09 -8.46
C ALA A 168 -11.33 -31.25 -9.47
N ASN A 169 -12.10 -31.12 -10.55
CA ASN A 169 -12.26 -32.11 -11.60
C ASN A 169 -11.20 -32.03 -12.73
N SER A 170 -10.38 -30.98 -12.78
CA SER A 170 -9.35 -30.89 -13.81
C SER A 170 -8.12 -31.80 -13.56
N ALA A 171 -8.02 -32.42 -12.38
CA ALA A 171 -6.97 -33.38 -12.08
C ALA A 171 -7.29 -34.82 -12.54
N ALA A 172 -8.53 -35.11 -12.93
CA ALA A 172 -8.95 -36.46 -13.34
C ALA A 172 -8.86 -36.71 -14.84
N ASP A 173 -8.62 -35.67 -15.66
CA ASP A 173 -8.65 -35.77 -17.13
C ASP A 173 -7.24 -35.77 -17.77
N ALA A 174 -6.19 -35.87 -16.96
CA ALA A 174 -4.81 -35.93 -17.44
C ALA A 174 -4.21 -37.34 -17.54
N THR A 175 -5.04 -38.37 -17.50
CA THR A 175 -4.61 -39.77 -17.69
C THR A 175 -5.56 -40.53 -18.61
N VAL A 176 -5.48 -40.24 -19.90
CA VAL A 176 -5.79 -41.18 -20.98
C VAL A 176 -4.78 -40.96 -22.09
#